data_c95e617f24a7fc8afffe710b027d422b
#
_entry.id   c95e617f24a7fc8afffe710b027d422b
#
_cell.length_a   1.000
_cell.length_b   1.000
_cell.length_c   1.000
_cell.angle_alpha   90.00
_cell.angle_beta   90.00
_cell.angle_gamma   90.00
#
_symmetry.space_group_name_H-M   'P 1'
#
loop_
_entity.id
_entity.type
_entity.pdbx_description
1 polymer ?
#
loop_
_entity_poly.entity_id
_entity_poly.type
_entity_poly.pdbx_seq_one_letter_code
_entity_poly.pdbx_strand_id
1 'polypeptide(L)'
;MPSWLRVSLICLAVILAVSFTAQMLMNAYLVRQQKAHEAEQKAIDDHYPLMYADSIRRISAEYNLSPSLIASVIMNESSFRPTVQSSVGARGLMQLMPDTAEWIAHKLRMDDYRFEMLDDPDTNIRFGCWYLNYLSTLFRGDPLCVVCAYHAGQGEIASWLANPLYSTDGITLNRDSLPDGPTKIYAGRVIRDYGIYQAKYFDQADFTSSPDPVDSD
;
A
#
# COMPACT_ATOMS: atom_id res chain seq x y z
N MET A 1 2.06 55.83 -47.91
CA MET A 1 2.81 54.77 -47.25
C MET A 1 3.38 53.87 -48.32
N PRO A 2 4.68 53.63 -48.37
CA PRO A 2 5.30 52.81 -49.41
C PRO A 2 4.81 51.33 -49.30
N SER A 3 4.72 50.65 -50.45
CA SER A 3 4.16 49.27 -50.56
C SER A 3 4.91 48.24 -49.68
N TRP A 4 6.21 48.34 -49.54
CA TRP A 4 7.03 47.48 -48.74
C TRP A 4 6.71 47.59 -47.24
N LEU A 5 6.35 48.77 -46.73
CA LEU A 5 5.98 48.98 -45.34
C LEU A 5 4.62 48.28 -45.01
N ARG A 6 3.67 48.30 -45.95
CA ARG A 6 2.37 47.63 -45.82
C ARG A 6 2.56 46.09 -45.79
N VAL A 7 3.43 45.54 -46.64
CA VAL A 7 3.74 44.12 -46.66
C VAL A 7 4.39 43.68 -45.35
N SER A 8 5.37 44.43 -44.85
CA SER A 8 6.05 44.12 -43.55
C SER A 8 5.06 44.14 -42.38
N LEU A 9 4.13 45.10 -42.33
CA LEU A 9 3.11 45.15 -41.27
C LEU A 9 2.12 43.98 -41.35
N ILE A 10 1.72 43.56 -42.56
CA ILE A 10 0.87 42.39 -42.74
C ILE A 10 1.60 41.11 -42.29
N CYS A 11 2.86 40.92 -42.69
CA CYS A 11 3.67 39.79 -42.27
C CYS A 11 3.82 39.75 -40.73
N LEU A 12 4.09 40.88 -40.08
CA LEU A 12 4.19 40.95 -38.64
C LEU A 12 2.86 40.58 -37.96
N ALA A 13 1.73 41.11 -38.48
CA ALA A 13 0.42 40.78 -37.94
C ALA A 13 0.09 39.28 -38.06
N VAL A 14 0.45 38.65 -39.19
CA VAL A 14 0.27 37.21 -39.41
C VAL A 14 1.15 36.41 -38.43
N ILE A 15 2.41 36.78 -38.25
CA ILE A 15 3.31 36.10 -37.29
C ILE A 15 2.75 36.19 -35.87
N LEU A 16 2.29 37.39 -35.45
CA LEU A 16 1.70 37.57 -34.13
C LEU A 16 0.40 36.76 -33.95
N ALA A 17 -0.45 36.71 -34.98
CA ALA A 17 -1.66 35.90 -34.94
C ALA A 17 -1.36 34.39 -34.83
N VAL A 18 -0.38 33.90 -35.61
CA VAL A 18 0.07 32.47 -35.53
C VAL A 18 0.69 32.18 -34.18
N SER A 19 1.54 33.07 -33.65
CA SER A 19 2.14 32.92 -32.32
C SER A 19 1.06 32.90 -31.24
N PHE A 20 0.07 33.79 -31.30
CA PHE A 20 -1.03 33.82 -30.33
C PHE A 20 -1.89 32.56 -30.39
N THR A 21 -2.24 32.07 -31.60
CA THR A 21 -3.01 30.82 -31.73
C THR A 21 -2.22 29.61 -31.24
N ALA A 22 -0.93 29.54 -31.53
CA ALA A 22 -0.05 28.48 -31.01
C ALA A 22 0.02 28.50 -29.48
N GLN A 23 0.12 29.70 -28.88
CA GLN A 23 0.11 29.87 -27.43
C GLN A 23 -1.22 29.44 -26.81
N MET A 24 -2.34 29.80 -27.42
CA MET A 24 -3.67 29.37 -26.96
C MET A 24 -3.84 27.86 -27.02
N LEU A 25 -3.39 27.21 -28.09
CA LEU A 25 -3.43 25.76 -28.24
C LEU A 25 -2.54 25.08 -27.21
N MET A 26 -1.34 25.61 -26.98
CA MET A 26 -0.42 25.09 -25.96
C MET A 26 -1.03 25.18 -24.55
N ASN A 27 -1.61 26.35 -24.21
CA ASN A 27 -2.26 26.53 -22.91
C ASN A 27 -3.46 25.59 -22.76
N ALA A 28 -4.28 25.41 -23.79
CA ALA A 28 -5.40 24.46 -23.77
C ALA A 28 -4.92 23.01 -23.57
N TYR A 29 -3.82 22.63 -24.22
CA TYR A 29 -3.18 21.33 -24.05
C TYR A 29 -2.70 21.13 -22.61
N LEU A 30 -1.97 22.10 -22.05
CA LEU A 30 -1.45 22.02 -20.67
C LEU A 30 -2.58 21.94 -19.64
N VAL A 31 -3.65 22.73 -19.79
CA VAL A 31 -4.83 22.67 -18.91
C VAL A 31 -5.52 21.30 -19.00
N ARG A 32 -5.58 20.71 -20.19
CA ARG A 32 -6.17 19.37 -20.37
C ARG A 32 -5.32 18.30 -19.68
N GLN A 33 -3.99 18.37 -19.79
CA GLN A 33 -3.06 17.46 -19.11
C GLN A 33 -3.18 17.57 -17.58
N GLN A 34 -3.23 18.80 -17.07
CA GLN A 34 -3.39 19.04 -15.65
C GLN A 34 -4.71 18.47 -15.11
N LYS A 35 -5.82 18.70 -15.78
CA LYS A 35 -7.13 18.12 -15.38
C LYS A 35 -7.14 16.60 -15.42
N ALA A 36 -6.47 15.99 -16.39
CA ALA A 36 -6.35 14.53 -16.45
C ALA A 36 -5.55 13.99 -15.26
N HIS A 37 -4.43 14.63 -14.93
CA HIS A 37 -3.61 14.28 -13.77
C HIS A 37 -4.35 14.47 -12.45
N GLU A 38 -5.08 15.58 -12.28
CA GLU A 38 -5.92 15.83 -11.10
C GLU A 38 -7.03 14.77 -10.94
N ALA A 39 -7.66 14.36 -12.06
CA ALA A 39 -8.68 13.33 -12.04
C ALA A 39 -8.10 11.95 -11.69
N GLU A 40 -6.92 11.60 -12.22
CA GLU A 40 -6.20 10.39 -11.89
C GLU A 40 -5.78 10.37 -10.41
N GLN A 41 -5.21 11.47 -9.92
CA GLN A 41 -4.83 11.61 -8.51
C GLN A 41 -6.05 11.46 -7.59
N LYS A 42 -7.16 12.12 -7.94
CA LYS A 42 -8.40 11.98 -7.17
C LYS A 42 -8.90 10.55 -7.17
N ALA A 43 -8.86 9.84 -8.30
CA ALA A 43 -9.27 8.44 -8.36
C ALA A 43 -8.40 7.54 -7.45
N ILE A 44 -7.10 7.80 -7.40
CA ILE A 44 -6.18 7.12 -6.46
C ILE A 44 -6.56 7.45 -5.02
N ASP A 45 -6.85 8.73 -4.72
CA ASP A 45 -7.20 9.18 -3.38
C ASP A 45 -8.52 8.56 -2.88
N ASP A 46 -9.50 8.48 -3.75
CA ASP A 46 -10.80 7.86 -3.43
C ASP A 46 -10.70 6.33 -3.26
N HIS A 47 -9.78 5.68 -4.01
CA HIS A 47 -9.63 4.21 -3.97
C HIS A 47 -8.72 3.72 -2.83
N TYR A 48 -7.76 4.52 -2.39
CA TYR A 48 -6.79 4.15 -1.35
C TYR A 48 -6.92 5.05 -0.11
N PRO A 49 -8.00 4.89 0.68
CA PRO A 49 -8.14 5.60 1.95
C PRO A 49 -7.13 5.10 2.97
N LEU A 50 -6.71 5.95 3.90
CA LEU A 50 -5.97 5.56 5.09
C LEU A 50 -6.80 5.86 6.33
N MET A 51 -7.48 4.84 6.85
CA MET A 51 -8.16 4.89 8.13
C MET A 51 -7.24 4.28 9.21
N TYR A 52 -7.47 4.63 10.47
CA TYR A 52 -6.67 4.12 11.61
C TYR A 52 -5.17 4.42 11.50
N ALA A 53 -4.79 5.54 10.88
CA ALA A 53 -3.42 5.89 10.58
C ALA A 53 -2.51 5.86 11.83
N ASP A 54 -2.97 6.42 12.95
CA ASP A 54 -2.21 6.46 14.21
C ASP A 54 -1.97 5.06 14.78
N SER A 55 -2.99 4.21 14.78
CA SER A 55 -2.88 2.81 15.21
C SER A 55 -1.92 2.02 14.33
N ILE A 56 -2.03 2.20 13.00
CA ILE A 56 -1.14 1.57 12.03
C ILE A 56 0.31 1.99 12.28
N ARG A 57 0.60 3.31 12.38
CA ARG A 57 1.97 3.82 12.64
C ARG A 57 2.53 3.28 13.95
N ARG A 58 1.78 3.44 15.03
CA ARG A 58 2.21 3.04 16.37
C ARG A 58 2.46 1.53 16.47
N ILE A 59 1.49 0.72 16.04
CA ILE A 59 1.57 -0.73 16.22
C ILE A 59 2.58 -1.35 15.24
N SER A 60 2.66 -0.88 13.99
CA SER A 60 3.67 -1.37 13.05
C SER A 60 5.11 -1.13 13.56
N ALA A 61 5.35 0.04 14.18
CA ALA A 61 6.65 0.35 14.79
C ALA A 61 7.00 -0.59 15.96
N GLU A 62 6.01 -0.98 16.80
CA GLU A 62 6.22 -1.94 17.90
C GLU A 62 6.73 -3.31 17.38
N TYR A 63 6.35 -3.69 16.17
CA TYR A 63 6.75 -4.96 15.53
C TYR A 63 7.83 -4.81 14.44
N ASN A 64 8.42 -3.63 14.31
CA ASN A 64 9.42 -3.32 13.27
C ASN A 64 8.95 -3.66 11.86
N LEU A 65 7.70 -3.30 11.54
CA LEU A 65 7.06 -3.48 10.24
C LEU A 65 6.81 -2.13 9.56
N SER A 66 6.80 -2.12 8.24
CA SER A 66 6.39 -0.92 7.48
C SER A 66 4.90 -0.65 7.66
N PRO A 67 4.49 0.59 8.03
CA PRO A 67 3.08 0.96 8.11
C PRO A 67 2.37 0.83 6.76
N SER A 68 3.09 1.00 5.64
CA SER A 68 2.57 0.79 4.29
C SER A 68 2.20 -0.68 4.02
N LEU A 69 2.95 -1.63 4.59
CA LEU A 69 2.61 -3.05 4.52
C LEU A 69 1.29 -3.32 5.26
N ILE A 70 1.14 -2.78 6.46
CA ILE A 70 -0.06 -2.97 7.26
C ILE A 70 -1.28 -2.37 6.54
N ALA A 71 -1.17 -1.13 6.04
CA ALA A 71 -2.24 -0.49 5.28
C ALA A 71 -2.63 -1.28 4.02
N SER A 72 -1.64 -1.81 3.27
CA SER A 72 -1.90 -2.60 2.08
C SER A 72 -2.57 -3.95 2.39
N VAL A 73 -2.19 -4.62 3.47
CA VAL A 73 -2.88 -5.84 3.95
C VAL A 73 -4.32 -5.51 4.33
N ILE A 74 -4.56 -4.49 5.18
CA ILE A 74 -5.91 -4.08 5.59
C ILE A 74 -6.79 -3.74 4.38
N MET A 75 -6.25 -3.04 3.39
CA MET A 75 -6.98 -2.70 2.16
C MET A 75 -7.44 -3.96 1.43
N ASN A 76 -6.58 -4.96 1.29
CA ASN A 76 -6.87 -6.19 0.57
C ASN A 76 -7.77 -7.15 1.36
N GLU A 77 -7.71 -7.13 2.69
CA GLU A 77 -8.49 -8.03 3.55
C GLU A 77 -9.90 -7.51 3.81
N SER A 78 -10.04 -6.24 4.15
CA SER A 78 -11.32 -5.69 4.62
C SER A 78 -11.75 -4.38 3.96
N SER A 79 -10.88 -3.74 3.16
CA SER A 79 -11.06 -2.36 2.71
C SER A 79 -11.34 -1.43 3.90
N PHE A 80 -10.57 -1.56 4.97
CA PHE A 80 -10.66 -0.81 6.24
C PHE A 80 -11.99 -0.97 7.01
N ARG A 81 -12.75 -2.04 6.79
CA ARG A 81 -13.99 -2.33 7.54
C ARG A 81 -13.68 -3.15 8.79
N PRO A 82 -13.86 -2.59 10.00
CA PRO A 82 -13.33 -3.20 11.23
C PRO A 82 -14.14 -4.41 11.71
N THR A 83 -15.43 -4.49 11.39
CA THR A 83 -16.33 -5.54 11.92
C THR A 83 -16.71 -6.58 10.86
N VAL A 84 -16.03 -6.60 9.70
CA VAL A 84 -16.35 -7.55 8.65
C VAL A 84 -15.94 -8.96 9.05
N GLN A 85 -16.84 -9.92 8.78
CA GLN A 85 -16.56 -11.34 8.91
C GLN A 85 -16.77 -12.02 7.57
N SER A 86 -15.80 -12.83 7.15
CA SER A 86 -15.89 -13.59 5.90
C SER A 86 -16.76 -14.84 6.06
N SER A 87 -17.16 -15.44 4.94
CA SER A 87 -17.92 -16.69 4.92
C SER A 87 -17.16 -17.88 5.52
N VAL A 88 -15.83 -17.80 5.59
CA VAL A 88 -14.96 -18.82 6.23
C VAL A 88 -14.58 -18.48 7.66
N GLY A 89 -15.15 -17.39 8.21
CA GLY A 89 -14.99 -17.01 9.61
C GLY A 89 -13.84 -16.05 9.93
N ALA A 90 -13.08 -15.58 8.95
CA ALA A 90 -12.05 -14.54 9.18
C ALA A 90 -12.70 -13.23 9.63
N ARG A 91 -12.05 -12.47 10.56
CA ARG A 91 -12.67 -11.32 11.23
C ARG A 91 -11.78 -10.09 11.27
N GLY A 92 -12.41 -8.93 11.09
CA GLY A 92 -11.84 -7.61 11.33
C GLY A 92 -10.98 -7.06 10.22
N LEU A 93 -10.21 -6.00 10.51
CA LEU A 93 -9.42 -5.25 9.53
C LEU A 93 -8.44 -6.12 8.73
N MET A 94 -7.75 -7.03 9.40
CA MET A 94 -6.72 -7.89 8.82
C MET A 94 -7.19 -9.34 8.61
N GLN A 95 -8.51 -9.59 8.72
CA GLN A 95 -9.17 -10.88 8.45
C GLN A 95 -8.47 -12.09 9.09
N LEU A 96 -8.34 -12.05 10.40
CA LEU A 96 -7.71 -13.14 11.15
C LEU A 96 -8.67 -14.31 11.32
N MET A 97 -8.19 -15.51 11.04
CA MET A 97 -8.93 -16.76 11.27
C MET A 97 -9.00 -17.08 12.77
N PRO A 98 -10.11 -17.73 13.25
CA PRO A 98 -10.28 -18.04 14.68
C PRO A 98 -9.08 -18.74 15.29
N ASP A 99 -8.62 -19.85 14.70
CA ASP A 99 -7.52 -20.65 15.23
C ASP A 99 -6.20 -19.85 15.27
N THR A 100 -5.96 -19.02 14.25
CA THR A 100 -4.77 -18.15 14.21
C THR A 100 -4.84 -17.10 15.31
N ALA A 101 -5.99 -16.47 15.49
CA ALA A 101 -6.18 -15.45 16.51
C ALA A 101 -6.07 -16.01 17.93
N GLU A 102 -6.64 -17.18 18.19
CA GLU A 102 -6.52 -17.87 19.48
C GLU A 102 -5.06 -18.22 19.78
N TRP A 103 -4.34 -18.75 18.79
CA TRP A 103 -2.92 -19.01 18.90
C TRP A 103 -2.10 -17.75 19.22
N ILE A 104 -2.39 -16.62 18.54
CA ILE A 104 -1.75 -15.32 18.81
C ILE A 104 -2.06 -14.85 20.22
N ALA A 105 -3.33 -14.90 20.64
CA ALA A 105 -3.75 -14.51 21.99
C ALA A 105 -2.97 -15.28 23.07
N HIS A 106 -2.83 -16.60 22.90
CA HIS A 106 -2.00 -17.42 23.79
C HIS A 106 -0.53 -16.96 23.81
N LYS A 107 0.05 -16.63 22.64
CA LYS A 107 1.43 -16.11 22.55
C LYS A 107 1.59 -14.74 23.21
N LEU A 108 0.56 -13.90 23.15
CA LEU A 108 0.51 -12.58 23.79
C LEU A 108 0.09 -12.67 25.28
N ARG A 109 -0.22 -13.86 25.81
CA ARG A 109 -0.68 -14.09 27.19
C ARG A 109 -1.96 -13.33 27.52
N MET A 110 -2.91 -13.31 26.58
CA MET A 110 -4.23 -12.70 26.74
C MET A 110 -5.22 -13.77 27.23
N ASP A 111 -5.28 -13.99 28.54
CA ASP A 111 -6.10 -15.06 29.13
C ASP A 111 -7.62 -14.79 29.01
N ASP A 112 -8.03 -13.54 28.83
CA ASP A 112 -9.42 -13.10 28.67
C ASP A 112 -9.82 -12.90 27.21
N TYR A 113 -9.01 -13.37 26.25
CA TYR A 113 -9.27 -13.22 24.82
C TYR A 113 -10.63 -13.83 24.43
N ARG A 114 -11.35 -13.08 23.60
CA ARG A 114 -12.56 -13.52 22.88
C ARG A 114 -12.48 -13.07 21.44
N PHE A 115 -12.95 -13.89 20.53
CA PHE A 115 -12.83 -13.66 19.09
C PHE A 115 -13.46 -12.33 18.63
N GLU A 116 -14.53 -11.87 19.33
CA GLU A 116 -15.18 -10.59 19.05
C GLU A 116 -14.31 -9.37 19.35
N MET A 117 -13.25 -9.53 20.15
CA MET A 117 -12.27 -8.45 20.37
C MET A 117 -11.55 -8.03 19.08
N LEU A 118 -11.57 -8.87 18.05
CA LEU A 118 -11.04 -8.52 16.73
C LEU A 118 -11.87 -7.48 15.96
N ASP A 119 -13.04 -7.07 16.45
CA ASP A 119 -13.79 -5.91 15.94
C ASP A 119 -13.17 -4.58 16.38
N ASP A 120 -12.35 -4.60 17.45
CA ASP A 120 -11.58 -3.45 17.87
C ASP A 120 -10.36 -3.27 16.93
N PRO A 121 -10.22 -2.08 16.29
CA PRO A 121 -9.15 -1.84 15.33
C PRO A 121 -7.74 -2.06 15.88
N ASP A 122 -7.46 -1.59 17.10
CA ASP A 122 -6.13 -1.70 17.71
C ASP A 122 -5.77 -3.15 18.00
N THR A 123 -6.70 -3.92 18.53
CA THR A 123 -6.52 -5.34 18.80
C THR A 123 -6.27 -6.12 17.51
N ASN A 124 -7.09 -5.85 16.47
CA ASN A 124 -6.97 -6.54 15.19
C ASN A 124 -5.63 -6.23 14.49
N ILE A 125 -5.24 -4.94 14.42
CA ILE A 125 -3.96 -4.51 13.86
C ILE A 125 -2.79 -5.11 14.65
N ARG A 126 -2.86 -5.14 15.99
CA ARG A 126 -1.82 -5.73 16.83
C ARG A 126 -1.63 -7.22 16.55
N PHE A 127 -2.72 -7.98 16.44
CA PHE A 127 -2.65 -9.41 16.12
C PHE A 127 -2.11 -9.65 14.72
N GLY A 128 -2.56 -8.89 13.72
CA GLY A 128 -2.06 -8.98 12.36
C GLY A 128 -0.57 -8.61 12.24
N CYS A 129 -0.13 -7.54 12.91
CA CYS A 129 1.29 -7.15 12.97
C CYS A 129 2.14 -8.23 13.65
N TRP A 130 1.65 -8.78 14.78
CA TRP A 130 2.34 -9.90 15.45
C TRP A 130 2.52 -11.09 14.49
N TYR A 131 1.47 -11.44 13.76
CA TYR A 131 1.51 -12.56 12.82
C TYR A 131 2.45 -12.29 11.64
N LEU A 132 2.41 -11.10 11.05
CA LEU A 132 3.34 -10.71 9.99
C LEU A 132 4.80 -10.72 10.46
N ASN A 133 5.08 -10.25 11.68
CA ASN A 133 6.41 -10.30 12.26
C ASN A 133 6.88 -11.75 12.50
N TYR A 134 5.98 -12.63 13.00
CA TYR A 134 6.26 -14.05 13.12
C TYR A 134 6.59 -14.68 11.77
N LEU A 135 5.80 -14.42 10.73
CA LEU A 135 6.05 -14.91 9.38
C LEU A 135 7.36 -14.34 8.79
N SER A 136 7.64 -13.06 9.05
CA SER A 136 8.92 -12.44 8.66
C SER A 136 10.12 -13.15 9.28
N THR A 137 10.04 -13.49 10.55
CA THR A 137 11.08 -14.29 11.22
C THR A 137 11.21 -15.69 10.62
N LEU A 138 10.07 -16.36 10.37
CA LEU A 138 10.03 -17.71 9.81
C LEU A 138 10.62 -17.77 8.40
N PHE A 139 10.33 -16.79 7.55
CA PHE A 139 10.77 -16.71 6.16
C PHE A 139 11.94 -15.74 5.93
N ARG A 140 12.74 -15.50 6.97
CA ARG A 140 14.01 -14.73 6.90
C ARG A 140 13.85 -13.33 6.30
N GLY A 141 12.67 -12.72 6.47
CA GLY A 141 12.36 -11.39 5.96
C GLY A 141 12.05 -11.32 4.47
N ASP A 142 11.92 -12.44 3.74
CA ASP A 142 11.52 -12.42 2.34
C ASP A 142 10.08 -11.91 2.20
N PRO A 143 9.86 -10.72 1.59
CA PRO A 143 8.54 -10.08 1.57
C PRO A 143 7.48 -10.89 0.81
N LEU A 144 7.89 -11.59 -0.25
CA LEU A 144 6.97 -12.38 -1.06
C LEU A 144 6.50 -13.63 -0.29
N CYS A 145 7.42 -14.32 0.38
CA CYS A 145 7.08 -15.44 1.26
C CYS A 145 6.15 -15.01 2.39
N VAL A 146 6.43 -13.87 3.03
CA VAL A 146 5.61 -13.33 4.14
C VAL A 146 4.18 -13.04 3.68
N VAL A 147 4.01 -12.31 2.59
CA VAL A 147 2.69 -11.95 2.06
C VAL A 147 1.93 -13.17 1.56
N CYS A 148 2.60 -14.09 0.87
CA CYS A 148 1.97 -15.35 0.44
C CYS A 148 1.56 -16.22 1.64
N ALA A 149 2.40 -16.30 2.69
CA ALA A 149 2.12 -17.09 3.88
C ALA A 149 1.01 -16.50 4.74
N TYR A 150 0.86 -15.19 4.77
CA TYR A 150 -0.27 -14.53 5.43
C TYR A 150 -1.61 -15.00 4.84
N HIS A 151 -1.69 -15.13 3.53
CA HIS A 151 -2.90 -15.54 2.81
C HIS A 151 -3.10 -17.06 2.78
N ALA A 152 -2.06 -17.83 2.44
CA ALA A 152 -2.16 -19.28 2.19
C ALA A 152 -1.75 -20.16 3.39
N GLY A 153 -1.19 -19.53 4.41
CA GLY A 153 -0.62 -20.25 5.55
C GLY A 153 0.85 -20.66 5.35
N GLN A 154 1.57 -20.71 6.45
CA GLN A 154 3.01 -21.00 6.46
C GLN A 154 3.38 -22.38 5.89
N GLY A 155 2.51 -23.38 6.07
CA GLY A 155 2.76 -24.75 5.60
C GLY A 155 2.77 -24.83 4.07
N GLU A 156 1.85 -24.13 3.42
CA GLU A 156 1.79 -24.06 1.95
C GLU A 156 3.06 -23.42 1.39
N ILE A 157 3.51 -22.29 1.97
CA ILE A 157 4.71 -21.62 1.51
C ILE A 157 5.97 -22.44 1.78
N ALA A 158 6.04 -23.15 2.88
CA ALA A 158 7.14 -24.11 3.13
C ALA A 158 7.18 -25.19 2.04
N SER A 159 6.03 -25.69 1.58
CA SER A 159 5.96 -26.66 0.48
C SER A 159 6.41 -26.06 -0.87
N TRP A 160 6.06 -24.79 -1.12
CA TRP A 160 6.52 -24.12 -2.34
C TRP A 160 8.02 -23.86 -2.33
N LEU A 161 8.60 -23.50 -1.19
CA LEU A 161 10.06 -23.30 -1.05
C LEU A 161 10.83 -24.61 -1.25
N ALA A 162 10.24 -25.77 -0.89
CA ALA A 162 10.83 -27.08 -1.13
C ALA A 162 10.75 -27.54 -2.60
N ASN A 163 9.96 -26.86 -3.44
CA ASN A 163 9.76 -27.23 -4.84
C ASN A 163 10.64 -26.39 -5.78
N PRO A 164 11.56 -27.03 -6.54
CA PRO A 164 12.46 -26.32 -7.46
C PRO A 164 11.77 -25.53 -8.57
N LEU A 165 10.47 -25.74 -8.83
CA LEU A 165 9.70 -24.94 -9.78
C LEU A 165 9.41 -23.54 -9.24
N TYR A 166 9.29 -23.39 -7.91
CA TYR A 166 8.89 -22.13 -7.27
C TYR A 166 10.02 -21.44 -6.53
N SER A 167 11.05 -22.19 -6.13
CA SER A 167 12.23 -21.70 -5.43
C SER A 167 13.49 -22.43 -5.92
N THR A 168 14.55 -21.69 -6.22
CA THR A 168 15.82 -22.28 -6.64
C THR A 168 16.80 -22.43 -5.49
N ASP A 169 16.59 -21.75 -4.38
CA ASP A 169 17.46 -21.71 -3.20
C ASP A 169 16.83 -22.31 -1.94
N GLY A 170 15.54 -22.66 -2.00
CA GLY A 170 14.77 -23.13 -0.84
C GLY A 170 14.47 -22.05 0.21
N ILE A 171 14.75 -20.79 -0.10
CA ILE A 171 14.66 -19.64 0.82
C ILE A 171 13.74 -18.56 0.30
N THR A 172 13.83 -18.23 -0.99
CA THR A 172 13.06 -17.20 -1.65
C THR A 172 12.13 -17.77 -2.72
N LEU A 173 10.96 -17.18 -2.89
CA LEU A 173 10.02 -17.56 -3.96
C LEU A 173 10.31 -16.77 -5.23
N ASN A 174 10.23 -17.42 -6.38
CA ASN A 174 10.24 -16.76 -7.67
C ASN A 174 8.82 -16.30 -8.01
N ARG A 175 8.59 -14.98 -8.05
CA ARG A 175 7.28 -14.37 -8.30
C ARG A 175 6.63 -14.85 -9.61
N ASP A 176 7.41 -14.98 -10.67
CA ASP A 176 6.90 -15.33 -12.00
C ASP A 176 6.48 -16.81 -12.07
N SER A 177 7.12 -17.64 -11.25
CA SER A 177 6.86 -19.08 -11.18
C SER A 177 5.81 -19.48 -10.13
N LEU A 178 5.25 -18.53 -9.37
CA LEU A 178 4.19 -18.85 -8.39
C LEU A 178 3.02 -19.56 -9.06
N PRO A 179 2.40 -20.55 -8.39
CA PRO A 179 1.21 -21.22 -8.89
C PRO A 179 0.11 -20.20 -9.19
N ASP A 180 -0.54 -20.34 -10.34
CA ASP A 180 -1.69 -19.51 -10.66
C ASP A 180 -2.83 -19.78 -9.67
N GLY A 181 -3.35 -18.73 -9.05
CA GLY A 181 -4.38 -18.87 -8.04
C GLY A 181 -4.55 -17.64 -7.14
N PRO A 182 -5.43 -17.76 -6.13
CA PRO A 182 -5.76 -16.65 -5.26
C PRO A 182 -4.55 -16.02 -4.55
N THR A 183 -3.60 -16.82 -4.10
CA THR A 183 -2.42 -16.34 -3.38
C THR A 183 -1.48 -15.50 -4.25
N LYS A 184 -1.25 -15.90 -5.52
CA LYS A 184 -0.48 -15.09 -6.47
C LYS A 184 -1.14 -13.74 -6.75
N ILE A 185 -2.47 -13.75 -6.92
CA ILE A 185 -3.27 -12.53 -7.13
C ILE A 185 -3.21 -11.63 -5.90
N TYR A 186 -3.39 -12.21 -4.70
CA TYR A 186 -3.31 -11.50 -3.43
C TYR A 186 -1.95 -10.84 -3.24
N ALA A 187 -0.86 -11.60 -3.37
CA ALA A 187 0.49 -11.08 -3.23
C ALA A 187 0.77 -9.95 -4.23
N GLY A 188 0.32 -10.10 -5.48
CA GLY A 188 0.43 -9.06 -6.49
C GLY A 188 -0.29 -7.77 -6.12
N ARG A 189 -1.49 -7.85 -5.50
CA ARG A 189 -2.25 -6.69 -5.01
C ARG A 189 -1.55 -6.03 -3.82
N VAL A 190 -1.18 -6.80 -2.81
CA VAL A 190 -0.52 -6.27 -1.60
C VAL A 190 0.77 -5.55 -1.96
N ILE A 191 1.62 -6.12 -2.84
CA ILE A 191 2.88 -5.50 -3.26
C ILE A 191 2.63 -4.19 -4.04
N ARG A 192 1.65 -4.18 -4.94
CA ARG A 192 1.25 -2.96 -5.66
C ARG A 192 0.76 -1.88 -4.70
N ASP A 193 -0.16 -2.24 -3.81
CA ASP A 193 -0.81 -1.32 -2.88
C ASP A 193 0.18 -0.82 -1.82
N TYR A 194 1.16 -1.64 -1.41
CA TYR A 194 2.29 -1.20 -0.60
C TYR A 194 3.00 0.02 -1.19
N GLY A 195 3.35 -0.03 -2.48
CA GLY A 195 4.01 1.10 -3.14
C GLY A 195 3.13 2.36 -3.18
N ILE A 196 1.82 2.20 -3.38
CA ILE A 196 0.88 3.32 -3.38
C ILE A 196 0.75 3.94 -1.99
N TYR A 197 0.56 3.13 -0.93
CA TYR A 197 0.49 3.63 0.45
C TYR A 197 1.80 4.29 0.88
N GLN A 198 2.94 3.71 0.50
CA GLN A 198 4.26 4.27 0.78
C GLN A 198 4.37 5.68 0.20
N ALA A 199 4.18 5.83 -1.11
CA ALA A 199 4.32 7.10 -1.81
C ALA A 199 3.29 8.15 -1.33
N LYS A 200 2.05 7.71 -1.03
CA LYS A 200 0.96 8.63 -0.69
C LYS A 200 1.00 9.12 0.75
N TYR A 201 1.36 8.26 1.72
CA TYR A 201 1.12 8.54 3.14
C TYR A 201 2.36 8.47 4.04
N PHE A 202 3.44 7.82 3.59
CA PHE A 202 4.55 7.49 4.47
C PHE A 202 5.93 7.98 3.98
N ASP A 203 6.09 8.35 2.69
CA ASP A 203 7.37 8.86 2.16
C ASP A 203 7.69 10.33 2.54
N GLN A 204 6.72 11.11 2.97
CA GLN A 204 6.89 12.55 3.16
C GLN A 204 6.88 13.04 4.62
N ALA A 205 6.59 12.20 5.60
CA ALA A 205 6.24 12.67 6.94
C ALA A 205 7.25 12.36 8.06
N ASP A 206 8.13 11.39 7.93
CA ASP A 206 8.89 10.90 9.08
C ASP A 206 10.29 11.54 9.25
N PHE A 207 10.70 12.47 8.37
CA PHE A 207 12.00 13.15 8.49
C PHE A 207 11.96 14.53 9.20
N THR A 208 10.79 15.03 9.59
CA THR A 208 10.66 16.39 10.17
C THR A 208 10.28 16.43 11.66
N SER A 209 10.08 15.29 12.31
CA SER A 209 9.83 15.24 13.76
C SER A 209 10.98 14.56 14.51
N SER A 210 12.17 15.15 14.44
CA SER A 210 13.11 15.01 15.55
C SER A 210 12.51 15.77 16.74
N PRO A 211 12.35 15.17 17.93
CA PRO A 211 12.02 15.94 19.10
C PRO A 211 13.16 16.96 19.34
N ASP A 212 12.76 18.22 19.53
CA ASP A 212 13.70 19.26 19.93
C ASP A 212 14.56 18.76 21.10
N PRO A 213 15.86 19.07 21.12
CA PRO A 213 16.71 18.71 22.25
C PRO A 213 16.11 19.37 23.50
N VAL A 214 15.77 18.54 24.47
CA VAL A 214 15.37 19.01 25.80
C VAL A 214 16.54 19.83 26.34
N ASP A 215 16.36 21.16 26.42
CA ASP A 215 17.26 22.06 27.13
C ASP A 215 17.39 21.56 28.56
N SER A 216 18.56 21.08 28.89
CA SER A 216 18.96 20.77 30.25
C SER A 216 19.47 22.04 30.87
N ASP A 217 18.64 22.71 31.67
CA ASP A 217 19.06 23.62 32.73
C ASP A 217 19.24 22.86 34.06
#